data_5ca6482bbbfce00463e6b06f09d9ac8c
#
_entry.id   5ca6482bbbfce00463e6b06f09d9ac8c
#
_cell.length_a   1.000
_cell.length_b   1.000
_cell.length_c   1.000
_cell.angle_alpha   90.00
_cell.angle_beta   90.00
_cell.angle_gamma   90.00
#
_symmetry.space_group_name_H-M   'P 1'
#
loop_
_entity.id
_entity.type
_entity.pdbx_description
1 polymer ?
#
loop_
_entity_poly.entity_id
_entity_poly.type
_entity_poly.pdbx_seq_one_letter_code
_entity_poly.pdbx_strand_id
1 'polypeptide(L)'
;MPWARAVAMVVTLLTLAGCAVMAVSAVVVTASAVHDRRSVETVVDDQRLSLAVRQTLNRSNRFAGEASFDVSTYNGWVLLTGEVETANMVEHATQLIADLSNVRRLFNELEVGPTNTLRQTSRDGWISLQVKAAIADIKDLPGFDASRVKVTTRSQVVYLQGLVSERESARIVDQARQVRGVDKVVVVFELMPTSD
;
A
#
# COMPACT_ATOMS: atom_id res chain seq x y z
N MET A 1 -9.13 49.24 -18.88
CA MET A 1 -8.01 48.30 -18.72
C MET A 1 -8.53 46.89 -18.90
N PRO A 2 -8.47 46.29 -20.09
CA PRO A 2 -9.08 44.97 -20.38
C PRO A 2 -8.32 43.78 -19.75
N TRP A 3 -7.03 43.94 -19.49
CA TRP A 3 -6.19 42.89 -18.93
C TRP A 3 -6.53 42.50 -17.48
N ALA A 4 -6.93 43.46 -16.65
CA ALA A 4 -7.35 43.20 -15.26
C ALA A 4 -8.63 42.35 -15.19
N ARG A 5 -9.57 42.52 -16.16
CA ARG A 5 -10.76 41.68 -16.29
C ARG A 5 -10.43 40.26 -16.75
N ALA A 6 -9.44 40.10 -17.64
CA ALA A 6 -8.98 38.80 -18.11
C ALA A 6 -8.27 38.03 -16.99
N VAL A 7 -7.41 38.67 -16.19
CA VAL A 7 -6.76 38.05 -15.03
C VAL A 7 -7.76 37.66 -13.97
N ALA A 8 -8.74 38.51 -13.65
CA ALA A 8 -9.80 38.18 -12.70
C ALA A 8 -10.64 36.96 -13.16
N MET A 9 -10.94 36.85 -14.45
CA MET A 9 -11.69 35.72 -15.01
C MET A 9 -10.92 34.42 -14.96
N VAL A 10 -9.60 34.44 -15.21
CA VAL A 10 -8.72 33.27 -15.12
C VAL A 10 -8.59 32.80 -13.66
N VAL A 11 -8.45 33.73 -12.71
CA VAL A 11 -8.36 33.39 -11.28
C VAL A 11 -9.67 32.79 -10.79
N THR A 12 -10.81 33.27 -11.23
CA THR A 12 -12.13 32.73 -10.86
C THR A 12 -12.35 31.33 -11.45
N LEU A 13 -11.88 31.05 -12.69
CA LEU A 13 -11.94 29.73 -13.29
C LEU A 13 -11.05 28.71 -12.55
N LEU A 14 -9.86 29.11 -12.09
CA LEU A 14 -8.95 28.25 -11.34
C LEU A 14 -9.49 27.88 -9.94
N THR A 15 -10.25 28.77 -9.29
CA THR A 15 -10.86 28.48 -7.99
C THR A 15 -12.07 27.55 -8.10
N LEU A 16 -12.84 27.58 -9.21
CA LEU A 16 -13.92 26.63 -9.42
C LEU A 16 -13.44 25.21 -9.73
N ALA A 17 -12.25 25.05 -10.36
CA ALA A 17 -11.66 23.74 -10.62
C ALA A 17 -11.22 23.00 -9.33
N GLY A 18 -10.86 23.73 -8.28
CA GLY A 18 -10.45 23.15 -6.99
C GLY A 18 -11.56 22.38 -6.26
N CYS A 19 -12.82 22.82 -6.38
CA CYS A 19 -13.94 22.13 -5.71
C CYS A 19 -14.35 20.82 -6.40
N ALA A 20 -14.13 20.70 -7.71
CA ALA A 20 -14.47 19.48 -8.46
C ALA A 20 -13.52 18.33 -8.13
N VAL A 21 -12.23 18.61 -7.86
CA VAL A 21 -11.25 17.60 -7.50
C VAL A 21 -11.53 16.98 -6.12
N MET A 22 -12.03 17.76 -5.16
CA MET A 22 -12.40 17.26 -3.84
C MET A 22 -13.64 16.35 -3.87
N ALA A 23 -14.60 16.63 -4.76
CA ALA A 23 -15.80 15.80 -4.90
C ALA A 23 -15.49 14.44 -5.56
N VAL A 24 -14.58 14.40 -6.53
CA VAL A 24 -14.16 13.15 -7.19
C VAL A 24 -13.38 12.25 -6.20
N SER A 25 -12.56 12.84 -5.33
CA SER A 25 -11.82 12.10 -4.32
C SER A 25 -12.74 11.40 -3.30
N ALA A 26 -13.84 12.06 -2.90
CA ALA A 26 -14.82 11.47 -1.97
C ALA A 26 -15.58 10.30 -2.59
N VAL A 27 -15.91 10.36 -3.88
CA VAL A 27 -16.63 9.29 -4.60
C VAL A 27 -15.75 8.06 -4.80
N VAL A 28 -14.45 8.23 -5.06
CA VAL A 28 -13.51 7.11 -5.21
C VAL A 28 -13.31 6.37 -3.89
N VAL A 29 -13.24 7.10 -2.76
CA VAL A 29 -13.09 6.48 -1.43
C VAL A 29 -14.34 5.69 -1.05
N THR A 30 -15.55 6.16 -1.38
CA THR A 30 -16.81 5.47 -1.08
C THR A 30 -17.02 4.24 -1.95
N ALA A 31 -16.62 4.26 -3.22
CA ALA A 31 -16.75 3.11 -4.12
C ALA A 31 -15.84 1.94 -3.70
N SER A 32 -14.64 2.23 -3.21
CA SER A 32 -13.71 1.19 -2.71
C SER A 32 -14.18 0.57 -1.38
N ALA A 33 -14.87 1.33 -0.53
CA ALA A 33 -15.37 0.85 0.77
C ALA A 33 -16.51 -0.17 0.65
N VAL A 34 -17.28 -0.18 -0.44
CA VAL A 34 -18.42 -1.09 -0.62
C VAL A 34 -17.96 -2.54 -0.91
N HIS A 35 -16.76 -2.72 -1.46
CA HIS A 35 -16.23 -4.04 -1.82
C HIS A 35 -15.16 -4.57 -0.85
N ASP A 36 -14.69 -3.74 0.09
CA ASP A 36 -13.74 -4.14 1.12
C ASP A 36 -14.44 -5.06 2.13
N ARG A 37 -13.78 -6.17 2.47
CA ARG A 37 -14.28 -7.11 3.50
C ARG A 37 -14.08 -6.61 4.92
N ARG A 38 -13.29 -5.54 5.10
CA ARG A 38 -13.09 -4.86 6.38
C ARG A 38 -14.22 -3.88 6.65
N SER A 39 -14.51 -3.63 7.92
CA SER A 39 -15.38 -2.52 8.29
C SER A 39 -14.70 -1.17 8.00
N VAL A 40 -15.48 -0.12 7.82
CA VAL A 40 -14.96 1.25 7.64
C VAL A 40 -14.08 1.67 8.83
N GLU A 41 -14.47 1.26 10.04
CA GLU A 41 -13.70 1.49 11.27
C GLU A 41 -12.31 0.84 11.18
N THR A 42 -12.24 -0.44 10.77
CA THR A 42 -10.97 -1.14 10.57
C THR A 42 -10.08 -0.44 9.54
N VAL A 43 -10.64 0.07 8.44
CA VAL A 43 -9.88 0.81 7.43
C VAL A 43 -9.29 2.10 8.01
N VAL A 44 -10.07 2.81 8.83
CA VAL A 44 -9.60 4.04 9.52
C VAL A 44 -8.51 3.71 10.54
N ASP A 45 -8.67 2.63 11.30
CA ASP A 45 -7.68 2.20 12.29
C ASP A 45 -6.38 1.74 11.62
N ASP A 46 -6.46 1.05 10.49
CA ASP A 46 -5.29 0.72 9.66
C ASP A 46 -4.54 1.97 9.20
N GLN A 47 -5.23 3.03 8.80
CA GLN A 47 -4.61 4.29 8.42
C GLN A 47 -3.91 4.95 9.61
N ARG A 48 -4.55 4.98 10.78
CA ARG A 48 -3.96 5.50 12.03
C ARG A 48 -2.73 4.71 12.43
N LEU A 49 -2.80 3.37 12.36
CA LEU A 49 -1.69 2.49 12.65
C LEU A 49 -0.51 2.71 11.70
N SER A 50 -0.77 2.80 10.39
CA SER A 50 0.26 3.11 9.39
C SER A 50 0.97 4.42 9.70
N LEU A 51 0.22 5.46 10.09
CA LEU A 51 0.78 6.74 10.45
C LEU A 51 1.61 6.66 11.75
N ALA A 52 1.11 5.94 12.77
CA ALA A 52 1.83 5.73 14.02
C ALA A 52 3.16 5.01 13.80
N VAL A 53 3.18 3.94 12.99
CA VAL A 53 4.41 3.22 12.62
C VAL A 53 5.41 4.16 11.94
N ARG A 54 4.97 4.92 10.92
CA ARG A 54 5.84 5.89 10.22
C ARG A 54 6.41 6.93 11.17
N GLN A 55 5.60 7.47 12.07
CA GLN A 55 6.05 8.48 13.06
C GLN A 55 7.05 7.89 14.04
N THR A 56 6.83 6.67 14.51
CA THR A 56 7.73 5.97 15.44
C THR A 56 9.09 5.73 14.80
N LEU A 57 9.13 5.22 13.58
CA LEU A 57 10.37 5.02 12.84
C LEU A 57 11.10 6.34 12.58
N ASN A 58 10.39 7.37 12.11
CA ASN A 58 10.97 8.68 11.80
C ASN A 58 11.50 9.45 13.02
N ARG A 59 10.98 9.17 14.22
CA ARG A 59 11.48 9.76 15.47
C ARG A 59 12.76 9.10 15.99
N SER A 60 13.07 7.91 15.52
CA SER A 60 14.27 7.20 15.95
C SER A 60 15.50 7.74 15.24
N ASN A 61 16.43 8.29 16.01
CA ASN A 61 17.71 8.81 15.49
C ASN A 61 18.55 7.74 14.76
N ARG A 62 18.27 6.45 14.98
CA ARG A 62 18.96 5.35 14.30
C ARG A 62 18.66 5.26 12.80
N PHE A 63 17.56 5.88 12.36
CA PHE A 63 17.15 5.89 10.96
C PHE A 63 17.40 7.26 10.31
N ALA A 64 18.09 8.17 10.98
CA ALA A 64 18.42 9.48 10.43
C ALA A 64 19.48 9.30 9.31
N GLY A 65 19.09 9.59 8.06
CA GLY A 65 19.98 9.64 6.91
C GLY A 65 19.58 8.67 5.79
N GLU A 66 20.09 7.44 5.77
CA GLU A 66 20.01 6.55 4.59
C GLU A 66 18.96 5.44 4.67
N ALA A 67 18.03 5.51 5.61
CA ALA A 67 16.92 4.55 5.68
C ALA A 67 15.72 5.00 4.84
N SER A 68 15.14 4.07 4.09
CA SER A 68 13.91 4.26 3.34
C SER A 68 12.86 3.26 3.79
N PHE A 69 11.70 3.75 4.24
CA PHE A 69 10.63 2.90 4.71
C PHE A 69 9.36 3.09 3.88
N ASP A 70 8.72 1.98 3.55
CA ASP A 70 7.33 1.94 3.12
C ASP A 70 6.52 1.10 4.11
N VAL A 71 5.46 1.69 4.64
CA VAL A 71 4.58 1.06 5.64
C VAL A 71 3.22 0.84 5.02
N SER A 72 2.76 -0.38 5.04
CA SER A 72 1.45 -0.79 4.57
C SER A 72 0.73 -1.56 5.66
N THR A 73 -0.50 -1.17 5.99
CA THR A 73 -1.32 -1.86 6.98
C THR A 73 -2.59 -2.42 6.35
N TYR A 74 -2.98 -3.60 6.80
CA TYR A 74 -4.22 -4.26 6.41
C TYR A 74 -4.73 -5.12 7.56
N ASN A 75 -5.90 -4.79 8.10
CA ASN A 75 -6.54 -5.47 9.25
C ASN A 75 -5.60 -5.67 10.46
N GLY A 76 -4.84 -4.61 10.83
CA GLY A 76 -3.86 -4.63 11.91
C GLY A 76 -2.56 -5.40 11.60
N TRP A 77 -2.43 -5.96 10.40
CA TRP A 77 -1.19 -6.54 9.92
C TRP A 77 -0.33 -5.47 9.27
N VAL A 78 0.86 -5.28 9.80
CA VAL A 78 1.82 -4.29 9.34
C VAL A 78 2.84 -4.97 8.42
N LEU A 79 2.96 -4.48 7.21
CA LEU A 79 4.05 -4.79 6.29
C LEU A 79 4.99 -3.59 6.27
N LEU A 80 6.24 -3.82 6.62
CA LEU A 80 7.33 -2.85 6.54
C LEU A 80 8.30 -3.30 5.47
N THR A 81 8.47 -2.49 4.43
CA THR A 81 9.43 -2.71 3.34
C THR A 81 10.38 -1.53 3.24
N GLY A 82 11.49 -1.71 2.57
CA GLY A 82 12.46 -0.65 2.36
C GLY A 82 13.90 -1.11 2.57
N GLU A 83 14.82 -0.16 2.62
CA GLU A 83 16.24 -0.43 2.77
C GLU A 83 16.79 0.29 4.00
N VAL A 84 17.71 -0.38 4.70
CA VAL A 84 18.45 0.11 5.86
C VAL A 84 19.93 -0.26 5.71
N GLU A 85 20.81 0.48 6.40
CA GLU A 85 22.25 0.27 6.28
C GLU A 85 22.73 -1.01 6.99
N THR A 86 22.09 -1.44 8.06
CA THR A 86 22.58 -2.52 8.92
C THR A 86 21.46 -3.46 9.40
N ALA A 87 21.82 -4.71 9.68
CA ALA A 87 20.92 -5.69 10.29
C ALA A 87 20.37 -5.24 11.65
N ASN A 88 21.16 -4.52 12.44
CA ASN A 88 20.71 -3.97 13.73
C ASN A 88 19.56 -2.98 13.55
N MET A 89 19.48 -2.27 12.42
CA MET A 89 18.35 -1.38 12.12
C MET A 89 17.09 -2.18 11.83
N VAL A 90 17.19 -3.33 11.16
CA VAL A 90 16.05 -4.23 10.92
C VAL A 90 15.46 -4.71 12.25
N GLU A 91 16.31 -5.16 13.17
CA GLU A 91 15.90 -5.61 14.48
C GLU A 91 15.31 -4.47 15.32
N HIS A 92 15.92 -3.30 15.29
CA HIS A 92 15.45 -2.13 15.99
C HIS A 92 14.05 -1.67 15.49
N ALA A 93 13.80 -1.71 14.17
CA ALA A 93 12.49 -1.43 13.61
C ALA A 93 11.44 -2.42 14.14
N THR A 94 11.79 -3.71 14.23
CA THR A 94 10.90 -4.73 14.80
C THR A 94 10.52 -4.41 16.23
N GLN A 95 11.51 -4.07 17.08
CA GLN A 95 11.28 -3.74 18.50
C GLN A 95 10.36 -2.51 18.64
N LEU A 96 10.65 -1.43 17.92
CA LEU A 96 9.84 -0.21 17.96
C LEU A 96 8.38 -0.43 17.55
N ILE A 97 8.14 -1.29 16.57
CA ILE A 97 6.78 -1.55 16.09
C ILE A 97 6.05 -2.53 17.01
N ALA A 98 6.75 -3.49 17.61
CA ALA A 98 6.16 -4.44 18.57
C ALA A 98 5.54 -3.77 19.80
N ASP A 99 6.07 -2.60 20.19
CA ASP A 99 5.56 -1.81 21.32
C ASP A 99 4.29 -1.00 20.99
N LEU A 100 3.90 -0.95 19.72
CA LEU A 100 2.71 -0.21 19.29
C LEU A 100 1.42 -1.01 19.54
N SER A 101 0.43 -0.35 20.11
CA SER A 101 -0.92 -0.91 20.23
C SER A 101 -1.55 -1.14 18.86
N ASN A 102 -2.42 -2.16 18.76
CA ASN A 102 -3.16 -2.53 17.56
C ASN A 102 -2.33 -3.20 16.44
N VAL A 103 -1.06 -3.52 16.64
CA VAL A 103 -0.29 -4.39 15.75
C VAL A 103 -0.68 -5.84 16.02
N ARG A 104 -1.45 -6.45 15.14
CA ARG A 104 -1.82 -7.87 15.22
C ARG A 104 -0.70 -8.78 14.74
N ARG A 105 0.02 -8.32 13.70
CA ARG A 105 1.16 -9.03 13.10
C ARG A 105 2.08 -8.06 12.37
N LEU A 106 3.39 -8.30 12.48
CA LEU A 106 4.42 -7.56 11.75
C LEU A 106 5.10 -8.48 10.74
N PHE A 107 5.18 -8.03 9.50
CA PHE A 107 6.01 -8.57 8.44
C PHE A 107 7.10 -7.53 8.18
N ASN A 108 8.27 -7.77 8.76
CA ASN A 108 9.43 -6.90 8.56
C ASN A 108 10.26 -7.45 7.40
N GLU A 109 10.09 -6.83 6.24
CA GLU A 109 10.73 -7.15 4.97
C GLU A 109 11.73 -6.05 4.59
N LEU A 110 12.38 -5.45 5.61
CA LEU A 110 13.48 -4.51 5.37
C LEU A 110 14.71 -5.25 4.88
N GLU A 111 15.34 -4.72 3.84
CA GLU A 111 16.58 -5.24 3.28
C GLU A 111 17.77 -4.39 3.72
N VAL A 112 18.91 -5.06 3.98
CA VAL A 112 20.18 -4.37 4.25
C VAL A 112 20.84 -4.04 2.93
N GLY A 113 20.94 -2.75 2.63
CA GLY A 113 21.51 -2.30 1.38
C GLY A 113 21.26 -0.83 1.09
N PRO A 114 21.74 -0.34 -0.06
CA PRO A 114 21.52 1.04 -0.48
C PRO A 114 20.04 1.28 -0.80
N THR A 115 19.57 2.49 -0.52
CA THR A 115 18.21 2.89 -0.83
C THR A 115 17.92 2.83 -2.33
N ASN A 116 16.69 2.45 -2.69
CA ASN A 116 16.27 2.36 -4.08
C ASN A 116 16.41 3.70 -4.81
N THR A 117 16.95 3.65 -6.02
CA THR A 117 17.00 4.78 -6.93
C THR A 117 15.61 5.13 -7.48
N LEU A 118 15.42 6.35 -7.97
CA LEU A 118 14.18 6.76 -8.64
C LEU A 118 13.79 5.82 -9.79
N ARG A 119 14.78 5.27 -10.52
CA ARG A 119 14.53 4.31 -11.60
C ARG A 119 13.95 3.00 -11.09
N GLN A 120 14.48 2.47 -9.98
CA GLN A 120 13.97 1.26 -9.33
C GLN A 120 12.56 1.50 -8.81
N THR A 121 12.33 2.61 -8.10
CA THR A 121 10.99 2.97 -7.60
C THR A 121 9.95 3.10 -8.73
N SER A 122 10.33 3.71 -9.86
CA SER A 122 9.45 3.83 -11.04
C SER A 122 9.14 2.46 -11.65
N ARG A 123 10.13 1.56 -11.70
CA ARG A 123 9.97 0.19 -12.17
C ARG A 123 9.02 -0.61 -11.26
N ASP A 124 9.19 -0.49 -9.94
CA ASP A 124 8.34 -1.14 -8.95
C ASP A 124 6.89 -0.65 -9.03
N GLY A 125 6.70 0.66 -9.23
CA GLY A 125 5.38 1.23 -9.49
C GLY A 125 4.71 0.65 -10.75
N TRP A 126 5.48 0.48 -11.82
CA TRP A 126 4.99 -0.15 -13.05
C TRP A 126 4.63 -1.62 -12.85
N ILE A 127 5.46 -2.39 -12.13
CA ILE A 127 5.17 -3.79 -11.78
C ILE A 127 3.88 -3.86 -10.95
N SER A 128 3.74 -3.02 -9.92
CA SER A 128 2.51 -2.96 -9.10
C SER A 128 1.26 -2.73 -9.95
N LEU A 129 1.33 -1.84 -10.94
CA LEU A 129 0.20 -1.57 -11.84
C LEU A 129 -0.14 -2.80 -12.70
N GLN A 130 0.86 -3.47 -13.26
CA GLN A 130 0.65 -4.69 -14.06
C GLN A 130 0.09 -5.83 -13.21
N VAL A 131 0.58 -6.03 -11.99
CA VAL A 131 0.07 -7.05 -11.06
C VAL A 131 -1.38 -6.76 -10.72
N LYS A 132 -1.75 -5.51 -10.40
CA LYS A 132 -3.14 -5.12 -10.16
C LYS A 132 -4.03 -5.39 -11.37
N ALA A 133 -3.57 -5.09 -12.58
CA ALA A 133 -4.30 -5.37 -13.80
C ALA A 133 -4.50 -6.89 -14.02
N ALA A 134 -3.45 -7.68 -13.81
CA ALA A 134 -3.53 -9.14 -13.92
C ALA A 134 -4.50 -9.76 -12.89
N ILE A 135 -4.52 -9.24 -11.66
CA ILE A 135 -5.46 -9.68 -10.62
C ILE A 135 -6.90 -9.27 -10.99
N ALA A 136 -7.10 -8.07 -11.55
CA ALA A 136 -8.41 -7.60 -11.98
C ALA A 136 -8.98 -8.41 -13.16
N ASP A 137 -8.11 -9.06 -13.92
CA ASP A 137 -8.51 -9.90 -15.05
C ASP A 137 -8.86 -11.36 -14.66
N ILE A 138 -8.83 -11.72 -13.39
CA ILE A 138 -9.29 -13.01 -12.87
C ILE A 138 -10.82 -13.12 -13.03
N LYS A 139 -11.29 -14.03 -13.89
CA LYS A 139 -12.73 -14.23 -14.20
C LYS A 139 -13.30 -15.53 -13.62
N ASP A 140 -12.44 -16.44 -13.19
CA ASP A 140 -12.78 -17.79 -12.74
C ASP A 140 -13.06 -17.89 -11.23
N LEU A 141 -13.15 -16.74 -10.53
CA LEU A 141 -13.48 -16.66 -9.11
C LEU A 141 -14.83 -15.94 -8.90
N PRO A 142 -15.93 -16.67 -8.68
CA PRO A 142 -17.23 -16.04 -8.42
C PRO A 142 -17.20 -15.13 -7.19
N GLY A 143 -17.68 -13.89 -7.35
CA GLY A 143 -17.74 -12.91 -6.26
C GLY A 143 -16.38 -12.32 -5.83
N PHE A 144 -15.29 -12.64 -6.52
CA PHE A 144 -14.00 -12.02 -6.29
C PHE A 144 -13.99 -10.57 -6.80
N ASP A 145 -13.36 -9.70 -6.02
CA ASP A 145 -13.11 -8.31 -6.39
C ASP A 145 -11.64 -7.97 -6.11
N ALA A 146 -10.94 -7.55 -7.16
CA ALA A 146 -9.51 -7.23 -7.09
C ALA A 146 -9.18 -6.05 -6.16
N SER A 147 -10.16 -5.18 -5.86
CA SER A 147 -9.99 -4.06 -4.93
C SER A 147 -9.71 -4.51 -3.49
N ARG A 148 -10.02 -5.78 -3.16
CA ARG A 148 -9.72 -6.42 -1.86
C ARG A 148 -8.25 -6.76 -1.69
N VAL A 149 -7.45 -6.65 -2.76
CA VAL A 149 -6.04 -6.99 -2.76
C VAL A 149 -5.20 -5.73 -2.83
N LYS A 150 -4.44 -5.49 -1.79
CA LYS A 150 -3.43 -4.44 -1.76
C LYS A 150 -2.11 -4.99 -2.29
N VAL A 151 -1.56 -4.33 -3.30
CA VAL A 151 -0.30 -4.72 -3.95
C VAL A 151 0.74 -3.66 -3.64
N THR A 152 1.85 -4.07 -3.06
CA THR A 152 3.05 -3.27 -2.85
C THR A 152 4.20 -3.96 -3.56
N THR A 153 5.05 -3.20 -4.27
CA THR A 153 6.26 -3.75 -4.88
C THR A 153 7.47 -2.98 -4.40
N ARG A 154 8.50 -3.69 -3.97
CA ARG A 154 9.81 -3.14 -3.60
C ARG A 154 10.91 -4.03 -4.15
N SER A 155 11.89 -3.46 -4.83
CA SER A 155 13.03 -4.21 -5.43
C SER A 155 12.55 -5.42 -6.26
N GLN A 156 11.47 -5.27 -7.04
CA GLN A 156 10.83 -6.33 -7.86
C GLN A 156 10.19 -7.48 -7.03
N VAL A 157 10.17 -7.38 -5.71
CA VAL A 157 9.41 -8.26 -4.83
C VAL A 157 8.00 -7.70 -4.66
N VAL A 158 7.00 -8.51 -4.98
CA VAL A 158 5.57 -8.15 -4.86
C VAL A 158 5.02 -8.69 -3.56
N TYR A 159 4.47 -7.82 -2.75
CA TYR A 159 3.79 -8.13 -1.49
C TYR A 159 2.30 -8.00 -1.68
N LEU A 160 1.56 -9.05 -1.34
CA LEU A 160 0.12 -9.13 -1.50
C LEU A 160 -0.56 -9.17 -0.14
N GLN A 161 -1.33 -8.12 0.19
CA GLN A 161 -2.13 -8.05 1.42
C GLN A 161 -3.61 -8.10 1.08
N GLY A 162 -4.42 -8.69 1.95
CA GLY A 162 -5.87 -8.78 1.77
C GLY A 162 -6.49 -9.79 2.71
N LEU A 163 -7.82 -9.73 2.82
CA LEU A 163 -8.64 -10.74 3.48
C LEU A 163 -9.30 -11.59 2.40
N VAL A 164 -8.77 -12.79 2.17
CA VAL A 164 -9.11 -13.64 1.03
C VAL A 164 -9.36 -15.09 1.45
N SER A 165 -10.10 -15.83 0.63
CA SER A 165 -10.20 -17.29 0.78
C SER A 165 -8.89 -17.97 0.29
N GLU A 166 -8.68 -19.21 0.68
CA GLU A 166 -7.55 -20.00 0.22
C GLU A 166 -7.50 -20.14 -1.30
N ARG A 167 -8.67 -20.35 -1.93
CA ARG A 167 -8.81 -20.43 -3.38
C ARG A 167 -8.46 -19.12 -4.08
N GLU A 168 -8.93 -17.98 -3.54
CA GLU A 168 -8.57 -16.66 -4.04
C GLU A 168 -7.06 -16.42 -3.91
N SER A 169 -6.48 -16.71 -2.74
CA SER A 169 -5.04 -16.58 -2.48
C SER A 169 -4.21 -17.32 -3.51
N ALA A 170 -4.50 -18.61 -3.73
CA ALA A 170 -3.77 -19.43 -4.70
C ALA A 170 -3.83 -18.83 -6.12
N ARG A 171 -5.02 -18.39 -6.55
CA ARG A 171 -5.21 -17.84 -7.89
C ARG A 171 -4.56 -16.48 -8.08
N ILE A 172 -4.62 -15.62 -7.06
CA ILE A 172 -3.97 -14.30 -7.08
C ILE A 172 -2.46 -14.44 -7.18
N VAL A 173 -1.87 -15.33 -6.37
CA VAL A 173 -0.43 -15.59 -6.37
C VAL A 173 0.04 -16.12 -7.72
N ASP A 174 -0.73 -17.03 -8.32
CA ASP A 174 -0.44 -17.58 -9.66
C ASP A 174 -0.41 -16.47 -10.72
N GLN A 175 -1.40 -15.58 -10.74
CA GLN A 175 -1.43 -14.45 -11.66
C GLN A 175 -0.27 -13.47 -11.42
N ALA A 176 0.01 -13.14 -10.17
CA ALA A 176 1.07 -12.19 -9.84
C ALA A 176 2.46 -12.69 -10.27
N ARG A 177 2.73 -13.98 -10.14
CA ARG A 177 4.01 -14.60 -10.54
C ARG A 177 4.27 -14.56 -12.03
N GLN A 178 3.23 -14.48 -12.86
CA GLN A 178 3.35 -14.47 -14.31
C GLN A 178 3.64 -13.07 -14.86
N VAL A 179 3.54 -12.04 -14.03
CA VAL A 179 3.79 -10.66 -14.47
C VAL A 179 5.27 -10.41 -14.70
N ARG A 180 5.58 -9.88 -15.87
CA ARG A 180 6.96 -9.60 -16.27
C ARG A 180 7.64 -8.60 -15.30
N GLY A 181 8.79 -8.98 -14.79
CA GLY A 181 9.60 -8.16 -13.90
C GLY A 181 9.35 -8.43 -12.41
N VAL A 182 8.45 -9.34 -12.09
CA VAL A 182 8.28 -9.87 -10.74
C VAL A 182 9.34 -10.94 -10.50
N ASP A 183 10.20 -10.72 -9.51
CA ASP A 183 11.22 -11.67 -9.10
C ASP A 183 10.70 -12.63 -8.00
N LYS A 184 9.90 -12.09 -7.09
CA LYS A 184 9.34 -12.85 -5.96
C LYS A 184 7.95 -12.33 -5.59
N VAL A 185 7.08 -13.22 -5.14
CA VAL A 185 5.78 -12.88 -4.53
C VAL A 185 5.79 -13.32 -3.08
N VAL A 186 5.55 -12.36 -2.17
CA VAL A 186 5.40 -12.56 -0.73
C VAL A 186 3.93 -12.44 -0.37
N VAL A 187 3.40 -13.48 0.27
CA VAL A 187 2.00 -13.57 0.65
C VAL A 187 1.80 -13.07 2.07
N VAL A 188 1.07 -11.97 2.20
CA VAL A 188 0.70 -11.33 3.47
C VAL A 188 -0.84 -11.32 3.59
N PHE A 189 -1.49 -12.38 3.09
CA PHE A 189 -2.93 -12.53 3.18
C PHE A 189 -3.37 -13.05 4.55
N GLU A 190 -4.44 -12.47 5.09
CA GLU A 190 -5.23 -13.09 6.13
C GLU A 190 -6.28 -13.98 5.46
N LEU A 191 -6.27 -15.27 5.77
CA LEU A 191 -7.23 -16.21 5.20
C LEU A 191 -8.54 -16.16 5.95
N MET A 192 -9.64 -16.09 5.20
CA MET A 192 -10.97 -16.23 5.79
C MET A 192 -11.19 -17.68 6.25
N PRO A 193 -11.92 -17.88 7.35
CA PRO A 193 -12.38 -19.21 7.73
C PRO A 193 -13.14 -19.85 6.56
N THR A 194 -12.88 -21.13 6.31
CA THR A 194 -13.69 -21.91 5.38
C THR A 194 -15.10 -22.00 5.95
N SER A 195 -16.09 -21.47 5.26
CA SER A 195 -17.50 -21.74 5.60
C SER A 195 -17.77 -23.17 5.14
N ASP A 196 -17.83 -24.10 6.10
CA ASP A 196 -18.36 -25.44 5.88
C ASP A 196 -19.85 -25.39 5.55
#